data_43511f5132182d0f052a5664e79ed292
#
_entry.id   43511f5132182d0f052a5664e79ed292
#
_cell.length_a   1.000
_cell.length_b   1.000
_cell.length_c   1.000
_cell.angle_alpha   90.00
_cell.angle_beta   90.00
_cell.angle_gamma   90.00
#
_symmetry.space_group_name_H-M   'P 1'
#
loop_
_entity.id
_entity.type
_entity.pdbx_description
1 polymer ?
#
loop_
_entity_poly.entity_id
_entity_poly.type
_entity_poly.pdbx_seq_one_letter_code
_entity_poly.pdbx_strand_id
1 'polypeptide(L)'
;MNHPGELALHQYMTDAVNGKSTMKDETIQQVASEIADALKRQFGSGKSRGEFRMRMSNIGRPTCQLWFEKNRPETALPKPTTFIMNMMLGDIVEAVFKGLLTEAGVKFEDTDHVTLDVGDSAETKVNGSYDLIINGAVDDVKSASDWSYRNKFASFDALAKGDSFGYVGQLAGYAKASGKRAGGWWVVNKANGEFKYVPADNLDMDEELGKIKNTVETVNKNVFKRCFSPVPEF
;
A
#
# COMPACT_ATOMS: atom_id res chain seq x y z
N MET A 1 -1.63 7.51 -21.48
CA MET A 1 -1.65 9.00 -21.29
C MET A 1 -1.04 9.24 -19.93
N ASN A 2 -0.05 10.15 -19.80
CA ASN A 2 0.59 10.36 -18.50
C ASN A 2 -0.40 11.02 -17.52
N HIS A 3 -0.35 10.64 -16.27
CA HIS A 3 -1.18 11.26 -15.24
C HIS A 3 -0.80 12.75 -15.09
N PRO A 4 -1.76 13.70 -15.01
CA PRO A 4 -1.43 15.13 -14.92
C PRO A 4 -0.53 15.48 -13.74
N GLY A 5 -0.72 14.82 -12.59
CA GLY A 5 0.14 14.97 -11.42
C GLY A 5 1.57 14.48 -11.65
N GLU A 6 1.79 13.46 -12.49
CA GLU A 6 3.11 12.96 -12.86
C GLU A 6 3.88 14.03 -13.65
N LEU A 7 3.22 14.67 -14.61
CA LEU A 7 3.81 15.77 -15.38
C LEU A 7 4.16 16.96 -14.48
N ALA A 8 3.25 17.36 -13.59
CA ALA A 8 3.49 18.45 -12.64
C ALA A 8 4.69 18.18 -11.72
N LEU A 9 4.79 16.94 -11.23
CA LEU A 9 5.90 16.52 -10.37
C LEU A 9 7.24 16.52 -11.13
N HIS A 10 7.28 16.00 -12.36
CA HIS A 10 8.49 16.07 -13.20
C HIS A 10 8.91 17.50 -13.48
N GLN A 11 7.94 18.41 -13.74
CA GLN A 11 8.24 19.84 -13.95
C GLN A 11 8.81 20.46 -12.68
N TYR A 12 8.19 20.24 -11.52
CA TYR A 12 8.71 20.74 -10.23
C TYR A 12 10.14 20.26 -9.95
N MET A 13 10.40 18.96 -10.12
CA MET A 13 11.74 18.38 -9.93
C MET A 13 12.77 18.98 -10.90
N THR A 14 12.39 19.19 -12.15
CA THR A 14 13.25 19.85 -13.15
C THR A 14 13.57 21.29 -12.74
N ASP A 15 12.58 22.04 -12.27
CA ASP A 15 12.76 23.42 -11.83
C ASP A 15 13.62 23.48 -10.55
N ALA A 16 13.46 22.54 -9.62
CA ALA A 16 14.29 22.43 -8.42
C ALA A 16 15.76 22.19 -8.74
N VAL A 17 16.06 21.23 -9.62
CA VAL A 17 17.44 20.97 -10.07
C VAL A 17 18.07 22.18 -10.75
N ASN A 18 17.28 22.98 -11.46
CA ASN A 18 17.74 24.20 -12.13
C ASN A 18 17.73 25.43 -11.19
N GLY A 19 17.46 25.28 -9.90
CA GLY A 19 17.41 26.38 -8.93
C GLY A 19 16.25 27.35 -9.12
N LYS A 20 15.21 26.93 -9.84
CA LYS A 20 14.02 27.76 -10.12
C LYS A 20 12.88 27.55 -9.14
N SER A 21 12.91 26.50 -8.36
CA SER A 21 11.97 26.22 -7.28
C SER A 21 12.67 25.67 -6.06
N THR A 22 12.07 25.92 -4.88
CA THR A 22 12.54 25.41 -3.58
C THR A 22 11.34 24.84 -2.84
N MET A 23 11.57 23.87 -1.97
CA MET A 23 10.52 23.37 -1.07
C MET A 23 10.29 24.40 0.05
N LYS A 24 9.02 24.68 0.35
CA LYS A 24 8.62 25.60 1.41
C LYS A 24 8.92 25.01 2.80
N ASP A 25 9.22 25.89 3.75
CA ASP A 25 9.51 25.48 5.13
C ASP A 25 8.34 24.72 5.77
N GLU A 26 7.09 25.08 5.48
CA GLU A 26 5.89 24.39 5.97
C GLU A 26 5.83 22.93 5.47
N THR A 27 6.14 22.73 4.19
CA THR A 27 6.19 21.38 3.59
C THR A 27 7.33 20.56 4.19
N ILE A 28 8.50 21.17 4.39
CA ILE A 28 9.64 20.52 5.04
C ILE A 28 9.27 20.07 6.46
N GLN A 29 8.63 20.93 7.25
CA GLN A 29 8.20 20.62 8.62
C GLN A 29 7.14 19.50 8.64
N GLN A 30 6.18 19.52 7.72
CA GLN A 30 5.18 18.45 7.59
C GLN A 30 5.85 17.11 7.28
N VAL A 31 6.70 17.05 6.26
CA VAL A 31 7.44 15.82 5.89
C VAL A 31 8.29 15.31 7.05
N ALA A 32 9.00 16.21 7.75
CA ALA A 32 9.81 15.85 8.91
C ALA A 32 8.95 15.27 10.05
N SER A 33 7.77 15.82 10.30
CA SER A 33 6.81 15.28 11.29
C SER A 33 6.31 13.89 10.92
N GLU A 34 5.95 13.66 9.67
CA GLU A 34 5.48 12.35 9.19
C GLU A 34 6.59 11.28 9.30
N ILE A 35 7.83 11.65 8.97
CA ILE A 35 8.99 10.76 9.14
C ILE A 35 9.22 10.46 10.63
N ALA A 36 9.13 11.45 11.51
CA ALA A 36 9.25 11.25 12.96
C ALA A 36 8.18 10.28 13.49
N ASP A 37 6.94 10.41 13.01
CA ASP A 37 5.86 9.50 13.41
C ASP A 37 6.04 8.09 12.82
N ALA A 38 6.58 7.96 11.61
CA ALA A 38 6.98 6.68 11.05
C ALA A 38 8.05 5.99 11.92
N LEU A 39 9.07 6.72 12.35
CA LEU A 39 10.10 6.20 13.26
C LEU A 39 9.50 5.75 14.61
N LYS A 40 8.59 6.52 15.19
CA LYS A 40 7.87 6.13 16.41
C LYS A 40 7.04 4.87 16.18
N ARG A 41 6.34 4.75 15.03
CA ARG A 41 5.60 3.53 14.66
C ARG A 41 6.52 2.32 14.53
N GLN A 42 7.71 2.45 13.97
CA GLN A 42 8.62 1.32 13.73
C GLN A 42 9.46 0.95 14.96
N PHE A 43 9.90 1.91 15.75
CA PHE A 43 10.87 1.72 16.84
C PHE A 43 10.34 2.09 18.23
N GLY A 44 9.12 2.63 18.35
CA GLY A 44 8.54 2.99 19.64
C GLY A 44 8.36 1.80 20.58
N SER A 45 8.46 2.05 21.89
CA SER A 45 8.26 1.05 22.94
C SER A 45 6.79 0.62 23.04
N GLY A 46 6.54 -0.60 23.54
CA GLY A 46 5.18 -1.07 23.87
C GLY A 46 4.46 -1.81 22.75
N LYS A 47 5.14 -2.28 21.70
CA LYS A 47 4.52 -3.09 20.64
C LYS A 47 4.24 -4.51 21.16
N SER A 48 3.07 -4.72 21.75
CA SER A 48 2.51 -6.06 21.82
C SER A 48 1.96 -6.47 20.45
N ARG A 49 2.06 -7.74 20.11
CA ARG A 49 1.37 -8.29 18.95
C ARG A 49 -0.12 -8.25 19.28
N GLY A 50 -0.84 -7.27 18.72
CA GLY A 50 -2.28 -7.16 18.92
C GLY A 50 -3.02 -8.38 18.35
N GLU A 51 -4.29 -8.53 18.74
CA GLU A 51 -5.18 -9.54 18.16
C GLU A 51 -5.16 -9.47 16.63
N PHE A 52 -5.32 -10.65 16.01
CA PHE A 52 -5.44 -10.73 14.56
C PHE A 52 -6.63 -9.90 14.07
N ARG A 53 -6.40 -9.12 13.03
CA ARG A 53 -7.45 -8.35 12.35
C ARG A 53 -7.25 -8.43 10.84
N MET A 54 -8.34 -8.58 10.11
CA MET A 54 -8.33 -8.40 8.67
C MET A 54 -8.06 -6.93 8.33
N ARG A 55 -7.08 -6.70 7.48
CA ARG A 55 -6.66 -5.36 7.02
C ARG A 55 -6.51 -5.38 5.51
N MET A 56 -6.69 -4.24 4.88
CA MET A 56 -6.41 -4.10 3.43
C MET A 56 -4.98 -4.53 3.08
N SER A 57 -4.00 -4.28 3.96
CA SER A 57 -2.60 -4.65 3.76
C SER A 57 -2.29 -6.15 3.91
N ASN A 58 -3.22 -6.97 4.42
CA ASN A 58 -3.00 -8.43 4.53
C ASN A 58 -3.99 -9.28 3.74
N ILE A 59 -5.01 -8.68 3.15
CA ILE A 59 -6.11 -9.40 2.51
C ILE A 59 -5.68 -10.20 1.28
N GLY A 60 -4.62 -9.81 0.60
CA GLY A 60 -4.05 -10.52 -0.53
C GLY A 60 -3.14 -11.69 -0.17
N ARG A 61 -2.91 -11.93 1.13
CA ARG A 61 -2.08 -13.06 1.57
C ARG A 61 -2.82 -14.38 1.40
N PRO A 62 -2.08 -15.49 1.21
CA PRO A 62 -2.67 -16.82 1.19
C PRO A 62 -3.54 -17.07 2.43
N THR A 63 -4.72 -17.62 2.26
CA THR A 63 -5.68 -17.85 3.36
C THR A 63 -5.12 -18.75 4.47
N CYS A 64 -4.25 -19.72 4.13
CA CYS A 64 -3.56 -20.53 5.13
C CYS A 64 -2.59 -19.70 5.99
N GLN A 65 -1.91 -18.72 5.43
CA GLN A 65 -1.07 -17.82 6.19
C GLN A 65 -1.91 -16.96 7.16
N LEU A 66 -3.03 -16.40 6.68
CA LEU A 66 -3.95 -15.65 7.52
C LEU A 66 -4.54 -16.51 8.64
N TRP A 67 -4.84 -17.78 8.36
CA TRP A 67 -5.29 -18.75 9.36
C TRP A 67 -4.23 -18.95 10.46
N PHE A 68 -2.94 -19.12 10.10
CA PHE A 68 -1.86 -19.24 11.07
C PHE A 68 -1.69 -17.95 11.87
N GLU A 69 -1.74 -16.78 11.23
CA GLU A 69 -1.65 -15.50 11.92
C GLU A 69 -2.78 -15.32 12.95
N LYS A 70 -3.98 -15.84 12.66
CA LYS A 70 -5.15 -15.79 13.55
C LYS A 70 -5.06 -16.81 14.68
N ASN A 71 -4.73 -18.06 14.37
CA ASN A 71 -4.92 -19.19 15.30
C ASN A 71 -3.64 -19.68 15.96
N ARG A 72 -2.48 -19.35 15.39
CA ARG A 72 -1.16 -19.83 15.85
C ARG A 72 -0.11 -18.72 15.78
N PRO A 73 -0.40 -17.51 16.33
CA PRO A 73 0.52 -16.40 16.25
C PRO A 73 1.89 -16.68 16.88
N GLU A 74 1.95 -17.61 17.85
CA GLU A 74 3.17 -18.04 18.51
C GLU A 74 4.14 -18.79 17.60
N THR A 75 3.65 -19.38 16.51
CA THR A 75 4.48 -20.13 15.56
C THR A 75 5.18 -19.22 14.52
N ALA A 76 4.86 -17.93 14.52
CA ALA A 76 5.45 -17.02 13.56
C ALA A 76 6.95 -16.80 13.85
N LEU A 77 7.76 -17.02 12.84
CA LEU A 77 9.19 -16.73 12.91
C LEU A 77 9.42 -15.22 13.17
N PRO A 78 10.53 -14.87 13.84
CA PRO A 78 10.96 -13.48 13.97
C PRO A 78 11.08 -12.84 12.59
N LYS A 79 10.61 -11.61 12.48
CA LYS A 79 10.78 -10.85 11.24
C LYS A 79 12.27 -10.56 11.01
N PRO A 80 12.77 -10.72 9.78
CA PRO A 80 14.15 -10.37 9.49
C PRO A 80 14.37 -8.86 9.72
N THR A 81 15.59 -8.49 10.10
CA THR A 81 15.95 -7.07 10.37
C THR A 81 15.68 -6.17 9.16
N THR A 82 15.89 -6.70 7.95
CA THR A 82 15.58 -6.03 6.69
C THR A 82 14.09 -5.68 6.53
N PHE A 83 13.20 -6.40 7.22
CA PHE A 83 11.77 -6.11 7.15
C PHE A 83 11.44 -4.73 7.74
N ILE A 84 11.99 -4.40 8.91
CA ILE A 84 11.76 -3.11 9.58
C ILE A 84 12.33 -1.98 8.72
N MET A 85 13.54 -2.17 8.15
CA MET A 85 14.14 -1.19 7.26
C MET A 85 13.30 -0.94 6.00
N ASN A 86 12.76 -2.00 5.40
CA ASN A 86 11.90 -1.86 4.22
C ASN A 86 10.59 -1.13 4.53
N MET A 87 9.99 -1.40 5.70
CA MET A 87 8.78 -0.68 6.15
C MET A 87 9.07 0.79 6.37
N MET A 88 10.15 1.11 7.09
CA MET A 88 10.57 2.50 7.33
C MET A 88 10.87 3.24 6.02
N LEU A 89 11.59 2.60 5.08
CA LEU A 89 11.86 3.21 3.77
C LEU A 89 10.57 3.45 2.99
N GLY A 90 9.55 2.59 3.12
CA GLY A 90 8.23 2.80 2.55
C GLY A 90 7.57 4.06 3.10
N ASP A 91 7.49 4.15 4.42
CA ASP A 91 6.90 5.29 5.12
C ASP A 91 7.61 6.62 4.77
N ILE A 92 8.96 6.62 4.69
CA ILE A 92 9.74 7.81 4.32
C ILE A 92 9.47 8.21 2.86
N VAL A 93 9.45 7.25 1.94
CA VAL A 93 9.16 7.52 0.52
C VAL A 93 7.77 8.11 0.37
N GLU A 94 6.76 7.59 1.06
CA GLU A 94 5.40 8.12 1.04
C GLU A 94 5.37 9.56 1.53
N ALA A 95 5.93 9.86 2.71
CA ALA A 95 5.96 11.21 3.28
C ALA A 95 6.65 12.22 2.34
N VAL A 96 7.83 11.87 1.83
CA VAL A 96 8.58 12.74 0.89
C VAL A 96 7.80 12.93 -0.40
N PHE A 97 7.20 11.86 -0.94
CA PHE A 97 6.45 11.92 -2.20
C PHE A 97 5.22 12.83 -2.10
N LYS A 98 4.47 12.76 -1.00
CA LYS A 98 3.35 13.68 -0.72
C LYS A 98 3.81 15.14 -0.63
N GLY A 99 4.93 15.39 0.05
CA GLY A 99 5.55 16.73 0.10
C GLY A 99 5.89 17.25 -1.31
N LEU A 100 6.47 16.40 -2.16
CA LEU A 100 6.78 16.77 -3.54
C LEU A 100 5.52 17.03 -4.38
N LEU A 101 4.45 16.25 -4.21
CA LEU A 101 3.15 16.51 -4.86
C LEU A 101 2.57 17.84 -4.43
N THR A 102 2.66 18.17 -3.14
CA THR A 102 2.21 19.48 -2.59
C THR A 102 2.95 20.64 -3.25
N GLU A 103 4.27 20.57 -3.34
CA GLU A 103 5.10 21.61 -3.97
C GLU A 103 4.90 21.70 -5.49
N ALA A 104 4.59 20.57 -6.13
CA ALA A 104 4.20 20.53 -7.55
C ALA A 104 2.80 21.10 -7.81
N GLY A 105 2.07 21.53 -6.77
CA GLY A 105 0.72 22.08 -6.86
C GLY A 105 -0.37 21.05 -7.14
N VAL A 106 -0.09 19.76 -6.95
CA VAL A 106 -1.06 18.70 -7.08
C VAL A 106 -1.98 18.68 -5.85
N LYS A 107 -3.27 18.89 -6.06
CA LYS A 107 -4.26 18.84 -4.97
C LYS A 107 -4.66 17.38 -4.71
N PHE A 108 -4.60 16.98 -3.46
CA PHE A 108 -5.04 15.65 -3.02
C PHE A 108 -5.71 15.72 -1.64
N GLU A 109 -6.58 14.75 -1.35
CA GLU A 109 -7.03 14.44 0.01
C GLU A 109 -5.98 13.49 0.61
N ASP A 110 -5.51 13.78 1.81
CA ASP A 110 -4.46 13.02 2.49
C ASP A 110 -4.99 11.70 3.09
N THR A 111 -4.09 10.90 3.63
CA THR A 111 -4.36 9.62 4.29
C THR A 111 -5.55 9.70 5.24
N ASP A 112 -6.49 8.78 5.06
CA ASP A 112 -7.59 8.61 6.02
C ASP A 112 -7.87 7.11 6.25
N HIS A 113 -8.49 6.83 7.40
CA HIS A 113 -8.87 5.49 7.78
C HIS A 113 -10.22 5.11 7.21
N VAL A 114 -10.28 3.92 6.60
CA VAL A 114 -11.52 3.39 6.01
C VAL A 114 -11.79 1.95 6.46
N THR A 115 -13.05 1.60 6.45
CA THR A 115 -13.53 0.25 6.75
C THR A 115 -14.39 -0.26 5.62
N LEU A 116 -13.98 -1.34 5.00
CA LEU A 116 -14.80 -2.10 4.05
C LEU A 116 -15.59 -3.13 4.83
N ASP A 117 -16.91 -3.08 4.72
CA ASP A 117 -17.78 -4.12 5.24
C ASP A 117 -18.16 -5.08 4.11
N VAL A 118 -17.84 -6.35 4.28
CA VAL A 118 -18.13 -7.41 3.29
C VAL A 118 -19.21 -8.39 3.75
N GLY A 119 -19.88 -8.09 4.89
CA GLY A 119 -20.97 -8.90 5.45
C GLY A 119 -21.56 -8.26 6.72
N ASP A 120 -22.43 -8.98 7.39
CA ASP A 120 -23.32 -8.44 8.43
C ASP A 120 -22.75 -8.50 9.87
N SER A 121 -21.46 -8.82 10.05
CA SER A 121 -20.85 -8.94 11.38
C SER A 121 -19.58 -8.09 11.54
N ALA A 122 -19.18 -7.85 12.78
CA ALA A 122 -17.92 -7.14 13.08
C ALA A 122 -16.68 -7.88 12.51
N GLU A 123 -16.76 -9.20 12.37
CA GLU A 123 -15.67 -10.04 11.83
C GLU A 123 -15.53 -9.93 10.30
N THR A 124 -16.53 -9.32 9.61
CA THR A 124 -16.50 -9.08 8.17
C THR A 124 -15.90 -7.73 7.80
N LYS A 125 -15.47 -6.95 8.77
CA LYS A 125 -14.87 -5.64 8.57
C LYS A 125 -13.40 -5.74 8.26
N VAL A 126 -13.01 -5.12 7.14
CA VAL A 126 -11.62 -5.02 6.70
C VAL A 126 -11.18 -3.56 6.83
N ASN A 127 -10.23 -3.31 7.73
CA ASN A 127 -9.76 -1.97 8.03
C ASN A 127 -8.49 -1.63 7.23
N GLY A 128 -8.30 -0.35 6.95
CA GLY A 128 -7.06 0.13 6.34
C GLY A 128 -7.05 1.64 6.23
N SER A 129 -5.93 2.18 5.77
CA SER A 129 -5.80 3.59 5.43
C SER A 129 -5.29 3.66 4.00
N TYR A 130 -5.94 4.44 3.17
CA TYR A 130 -5.41 4.76 1.84
C TYR A 130 -4.35 5.85 1.96
N ASP A 131 -3.48 5.96 0.97
CA ASP A 131 -2.38 6.94 1.05
C ASP A 131 -2.84 8.34 0.64
N LEU A 132 -3.59 8.44 -0.48
CA LEU A 132 -4.09 9.74 -0.96
C LEU A 132 -5.25 9.57 -1.97
N ILE A 133 -6.00 10.67 -2.20
CA ILE A 133 -7.03 10.73 -3.24
C ILE A 133 -6.73 11.92 -4.17
N ILE A 134 -6.52 11.66 -5.46
CA ILE A 134 -6.35 12.69 -6.48
C ILE A 134 -7.54 12.67 -7.43
N ASN A 135 -8.17 13.83 -7.64
CA ASN A 135 -9.31 13.98 -8.56
C ASN A 135 -10.43 12.95 -8.32
N GLY A 136 -10.71 12.62 -7.06
CA GLY A 136 -11.74 11.66 -6.67
C GLY A 136 -11.40 10.20 -6.97
N ALA A 137 -10.11 9.88 -7.17
CA ALA A 137 -9.61 8.54 -7.31
C ALA A 137 -8.60 8.22 -6.21
N VAL A 138 -8.75 7.05 -5.58
CA VAL A 138 -7.80 6.56 -4.57
C VAL A 138 -6.53 6.10 -5.25
N ASP A 139 -5.43 6.64 -4.81
CA ASP A 139 -4.09 6.25 -5.22
C ASP A 139 -3.28 5.71 -4.04
N ASP A 140 -2.31 4.89 -4.35
CA ASP A 140 -1.45 4.23 -3.36
C ASP A 140 0.02 4.45 -3.74
N VAL A 141 0.87 4.80 -2.76
CA VAL A 141 2.28 5.08 -2.96
C VAL A 141 3.12 3.85 -2.65
N LYS A 142 3.93 3.42 -3.59
CA LYS A 142 4.78 2.22 -3.42
C LYS A 142 6.25 2.54 -3.65
N SER A 143 7.08 2.18 -2.68
CA SER A 143 8.51 2.10 -2.86
C SER A 143 8.92 0.72 -3.40
N ALA A 144 9.55 0.67 -4.55
CA ALA A 144 9.88 -0.57 -5.25
C ALA A 144 11.39 -0.79 -5.38
N SER A 145 11.82 -2.06 -5.40
CA SER A 145 13.16 -2.40 -5.92
C SER A 145 13.23 -2.13 -7.42
N ASP A 146 14.42 -2.00 -7.98
CA ASP A 146 14.59 -1.76 -9.42
C ASP A 146 13.90 -2.87 -10.25
N TRP A 147 14.05 -4.12 -9.85
CA TRP A 147 13.37 -5.22 -10.53
C TRP A 147 11.84 -5.08 -10.47
N SER A 148 11.28 -4.80 -9.30
CA SER A 148 9.83 -4.62 -9.15
C SER A 148 9.31 -3.42 -9.94
N TYR A 149 10.06 -2.31 -9.92
CA TYR A 149 9.73 -1.10 -10.68
C TYR A 149 9.64 -1.38 -12.17
N ARG A 150 10.63 -2.11 -12.73
CA ARG A 150 10.72 -2.40 -14.17
C ARG A 150 9.80 -3.51 -14.64
N ASN A 151 9.53 -4.52 -13.79
CA ASN A 151 8.82 -5.71 -14.20
C ASN A 151 7.41 -5.78 -13.59
N LYS A 152 7.28 -5.74 -12.27
CA LYS A 152 5.99 -5.88 -11.59
C LYS A 152 5.10 -4.66 -11.85
N PHE A 153 5.66 -3.47 -11.74
CA PHE A 153 4.95 -2.21 -11.99
C PHE A 153 5.16 -1.69 -13.43
N ALA A 154 5.44 -2.56 -14.40
CA ALA A 154 5.54 -2.16 -15.79
C ALA A 154 4.18 -1.70 -16.36
N SER A 155 3.10 -2.32 -15.93
CA SER A 155 1.71 -2.00 -16.28
C SER A 155 0.76 -2.59 -15.24
N PHE A 156 -0.53 -2.24 -15.33
CA PHE A 156 -1.57 -2.90 -14.54
C PHE A 156 -1.57 -4.42 -14.76
N ASP A 157 -1.54 -4.88 -15.99
CA ASP A 157 -1.58 -6.31 -16.32
C ASP A 157 -0.37 -7.08 -15.77
N ALA A 158 0.82 -6.46 -15.79
CA ALA A 158 2.02 -7.04 -15.22
C ALA A 158 1.89 -7.16 -13.68
N LEU A 159 1.34 -6.13 -13.03
CA LEU A 159 1.07 -6.14 -11.60
C LEU A 159 0.03 -7.20 -11.23
N ALA A 160 -1.11 -7.22 -11.89
CA ALA A 160 -2.21 -8.15 -11.60
C ALA A 160 -1.80 -9.62 -11.78
N LYS A 161 -1.00 -9.93 -12.81
CA LYS A 161 -0.49 -11.28 -13.07
C LYS A 161 0.43 -11.82 -11.97
N GLY A 162 1.18 -10.95 -11.30
CA GLY A 162 2.17 -11.30 -10.28
C GLY A 162 1.88 -10.73 -8.90
N ASP A 163 0.61 -10.43 -8.57
CA ASP A 163 0.23 -9.74 -7.35
C ASP A 163 0.22 -10.63 -6.10
N SER A 164 1.39 -11.09 -5.69
CA SER A 164 1.57 -11.88 -4.48
C SER A 164 1.31 -11.11 -3.16
N PHE A 165 1.20 -9.78 -3.23
CA PHE A 165 0.95 -8.91 -2.07
C PHE A 165 -0.49 -8.45 -1.97
N GLY A 166 -1.30 -8.61 -3.04
CA GLY A 166 -2.69 -8.19 -3.09
C GLY A 166 -2.87 -6.68 -3.25
N TYR A 167 -1.97 -6.01 -3.98
CA TYR A 167 -2.05 -4.57 -4.22
C TYR A 167 -3.31 -4.18 -5.00
N VAL A 168 -3.74 -5.02 -5.94
CA VAL A 168 -4.96 -4.79 -6.73
C VAL A 168 -6.20 -4.85 -5.82
N GLY A 169 -6.32 -5.91 -5.02
CA GLY A 169 -7.39 -6.04 -4.04
C GLY A 169 -7.35 -4.95 -2.96
N GLN A 170 -6.16 -4.54 -2.51
CA GLN A 170 -5.98 -3.43 -1.57
C GLN A 170 -6.56 -2.13 -2.13
N LEU A 171 -6.20 -1.76 -3.36
CA LEU A 171 -6.71 -0.55 -4.01
C LEU A 171 -8.23 -0.61 -4.23
N ALA A 172 -8.76 -1.75 -4.69
CA ALA A 172 -10.19 -1.97 -4.85
C ALA A 172 -10.95 -1.81 -3.52
N GLY A 173 -10.41 -2.39 -2.45
CA GLY A 173 -10.96 -2.28 -1.10
C GLY A 173 -11.01 -0.84 -0.61
N TYR A 174 -9.93 -0.09 -0.79
CA TYR A 174 -9.88 1.34 -0.44
C TYR A 174 -10.88 2.17 -1.25
N ALA A 175 -10.93 1.97 -2.56
CA ALA A 175 -11.84 2.68 -3.45
C ALA A 175 -13.31 2.43 -3.04
N LYS A 176 -13.68 1.18 -2.77
CA LYS A 176 -15.03 0.82 -2.31
C LYS A 176 -15.35 1.42 -0.96
N ALA A 177 -14.45 1.31 0.01
CA ALA A 177 -14.66 1.77 1.38
C ALA A 177 -14.77 3.29 1.48
N SER A 178 -14.03 4.04 0.67
CA SER A 178 -14.08 5.50 0.61
C SER A 178 -15.20 6.06 -0.29
N GLY A 179 -15.87 5.21 -1.07
CA GLY A 179 -16.88 5.65 -2.07
C GLY A 179 -16.26 6.42 -3.25
N LYS A 180 -14.97 6.22 -3.50
CA LYS A 180 -14.22 6.87 -4.58
C LYS A 180 -13.90 5.87 -5.70
N ARG A 181 -13.36 6.37 -6.83
CA ARG A 181 -12.85 5.50 -7.89
C ARG A 181 -11.49 4.91 -7.50
N ALA A 182 -11.13 3.77 -8.05
CA ALA A 182 -9.76 3.32 -8.05
C ALA A 182 -8.94 4.17 -9.04
N GLY A 183 -7.79 4.65 -8.61
CA GLY A 183 -6.87 5.44 -9.43
C GLY A 183 -5.71 4.58 -9.91
N GLY A 184 -4.69 4.40 -9.09
CA GLY A 184 -3.52 3.61 -9.44
C GLY A 184 -2.43 3.64 -8.38
N TRP A 185 -1.21 3.41 -8.83
CA TRP A 185 -0.03 3.36 -7.97
C TRP A 185 1.00 4.38 -8.41
N TRP A 186 1.42 5.22 -7.47
CA TRP A 186 2.62 6.02 -7.57
C TRP A 186 3.80 5.17 -7.14
N VAL A 187 4.68 4.86 -8.04
CA VAL A 187 5.78 3.91 -7.79
C VAL A 187 7.11 4.62 -7.84
N VAL A 188 7.84 4.57 -6.74
CA VAL A 188 9.19 5.14 -6.60
C VAL A 188 10.22 4.02 -6.60
N ASN A 189 11.20 4.09 -7.49
CA ASN A 189 12.33 3.17 -7.54
C ASN A 189 13.36 3.53 -6.46
N LYS A 190 13.49 2.70 -5.44
CA LYS A 190 14.44 2.91 -4.32
C LYS A 190 15.91 2.92 -4.72
N ALA A 191 16.25 2.37 -5.89
CA ALA A 191 17.63 2.24 -6.31
C ALA A 191 18.18 3.52 -6.98
N ASN A 192 17.33 4.31 -7.63
CA ASN A 192 17.77 5.44 -8.44
C ASN A 192 16.87 6.69 -8.35
N GLY A 193 15.75 6.63 -7.61
CA GLY A 193 14.82 7.74 -7.46
C GLY A 193 13.88 7.98 -8.64
N GLU A 194 13.89 7.16 -9.67
CA GLU A 194 12.87 7.22 -10.73
C GLU A 194 11.48 7.00 -10.13
N PHE A 195 10.48 7.67 -10.68
CA PHE A 195 9.09 7.45 -10.30
C PHE A 195 8.18 7.43 -11.53
N LYS A 196 7.03 6.81 -11.38
CA LYS A 196 5.98 6.75 -12.41
C LYS A 196 4.62 6.51 -11.78
N TYR A 197 3.57 6.80 -12.55
CA TYR A 197 2.22 6.40 -12.23
C TYR A 197 1.81 5.17 -13.03
N VAL A 198 1.22 4.18 -12.37
CA VAL A 198 0.65 2.98 -13.00
C VAL A 198 -0.86 3.02 -12.78
N PRO A 199 -1.67 3.35 -13.80
CA PRO A 199 -3.11 3.45 -13.65
C PRO A 199 -3.76 2.07 -13.48
N ALA A 200 -4.86 2.01 -12.73
CA ALA A 200 -5.67 0.80 -12.53
C ALA A 200 -6.82 0.71 -13.56
N ASP A 201 -6.55 1.05 -14.81
CA ASP A 201 -7.58 1.20 -15.87
C ASP A 201 -8.38 -0.08 -16.14
N ASN A 202 -7.78 -1.26 -15.95
CA ASN A 202 -8.40 -2.56 -16.21
C ASN A 202 -8.85 -3.27 -14.92
N LEU A 203 -8.96 -2.55 -13.81
CA LEU A 203 -9.36 -3.15 -12.54
C LEU A 203 -10.84 -3.55 -12.57
N ASP A 204 -11.11 -4.85 -12.42
CA ASP A 204 -12.46 -5.37 -12.20
C ASP A 204 -12.80 -5.29 -10.71
N MET A 205 -13.59 -4.29 -10.34
CA MET A 205 -13.97 -4.03 -8.96
C MET A 205 -14.78 -5.18 -8.36
N ASP A 206 -15.69 -5.77 -9.13
CA ASP A 206 -16.58 -6.83 -8.62
C ASP A 206 -15.79 -8.12 -8.38
N GLU A 207 -14.87 -8.44 -9.29
CA GLU A 207 -13.96 -9.58 -9.12
C GLU A 207 -13.10 -9.43 -7.87
N GLU A 208 -12.45 -8.28 -7.69
CA GLU A 208 -11.57 -8.04 -6.55
C GLU A 208 -12.33 -8.00 -5.22
N LEU A 209 -13.49 -7.35 -5.16
CA LEU A 209 -14.35 -7.36 -3.97
C LEU A 209 -14.87 -8.77 -3.66
N GLY A 210 -15.16 -9.57 -4.67
CA GLY A 210 -15.50 -10.99 -4.53
C GLY A 210 -14.36 -11.81 -3.91
N LYS A 211 -13.11 -11.59 -4.34
CA LYS A 211 -11.92 -12.21 -3.74
C LYS A 211 -11.73 -11.81 -2.28
N ILE A 212 -11.90 -10.52 -1.97
CA ILE A 212 -11.85 -9.99 -0.60
C ILE A 212 -12.88 -10.69 0.28
N LYS A 213 -14.14 -10.71 -0.14
CA LYS A 213 -15.24 -11.36 0.58
C LYS A 213 -14.95 -12.84 0.84
N ASN A 214 -14.54 -13.57 -0.20
CA ASN A 214 -14.20 -15.00 -0.07
C ASN A 214 -13.04 -15.23 0.90
N THR A 215 -12.01 -14.38 0.90
CA THR A 215 -10.89 -14.46 1.83
C THR A 215 -11.37 -14.26 3.28
N VAL A 216 -12.18 -13.23 3.53
CA VAL A 216 -12.73 -12.93 4.86
C VAL A 216 -13.60 -14.10 5.35
N GLU A 217 -14.52 -14.59 4.53
CA GLU A 217 -15.38 -15.73 4.87
C GLU A 217 -14.57 -16.99 5.17
N THR A 218 -13.55 -17.29 4.35
CA THR A 218 -12.70 -18.48 4.53
C THR A 218 -11.93 -18.43 5.84
N VAL A 219 -11.37 -17.26 6.18
CA VAL A 219 -10.64 -17.06 7.44
C VAL A 219 -11.58 -17.10 8.64
N ASN A 220 -12.81 -16.59 8.51
CA ASN A 220 -13.79 -16.57 9.60
C ASN A 220 -14.42 -17.93 9.85
N LYS A 221 -14.61 -18.78 8.84
CA LYS A 221 -15.01 -20.17 9.02
C LYS A 221 -14.02 -20.99 9.84
N ASN A 222 -12.81 -20.45 10.05
CA ASN A 222 -11.75 -21.02 10.87
C ASN A 222 -11.33 -22.45 10.49
N VAL A 223 -11.55 -22.85 9.24
CA VAL A 223 -11.14 -24.16 8.72
C VAL A 223 -9.79 -24.02 8.03
N PHE A 224 -8.79 -24.74 8.54
CA PHE A 224 -7.49 -24.77 7.88
C PHE A 224 -7.57 -25.47 6.53
N LYS A 225 -7.13 -24.77 5.49
CA LYS A 225 -6.97 -25.33 4.14
C LYS A 225 -5.54 -25.04 3.67
N ARG A 226 -4.77 -26.10 3.41
CA ARG A 226 -3.40 -25.98 2.91
C ARG A 226 -3.40 -25.21 1.58
N CYS A 227 -2.52 -24.23 1.47
CA CYS A 227 -2.30 -23.43 0.26
C CYS A 227 -0.83 -23.37 -0.16
N PHE A 228 -0.03 -24.36 0.27
CA PHE A 228 1.38 -24.51 -0.10
C PHE A 228 1.69 -25.98 -0.34
N SER A 229 2.69 -26.25 -1.17
CA SER A 229 3.21 -27.59 -1.37
C SER A 229 4.00 -28.07 -0.14
N PRO A 230 3.96 -29.35 0.23
CA PRO A 230 4.87 -29.89 1.24
C PRO A 230 6.32 -29.65 0.84
N VAL A 231 7.15 -29.16 1.78
CA VAL A 231 8.59 -29.16 1.58
C VAL A 231 9.01 -30.64 1.63
N PRO A 232 9.79 -31.16 0.66
CA PRO A 232 10.36 -32.48 0.79
C PRO A 232 11.21 -32.55 2.06
N GLU A 233 11.00 -33.55 2.89
CA GLU A 233 11.93 -33.88 3.96
C GLU A 233 13.20 -34.43 3.30
N PHE A 234 14.33 -33.75 3.51
CA PHE A 234 15.65 -34.23 3.11
C PHE A 234 16.33 -34.97 4.26
#